data_c4d31fdc67d8cf4102220749fcbd0daf
#
_entry.id   c4d31fdc67d8cf4102220749fcbd0daf
#
_cell.length_a   1.000
_cell.length_b   1.000
_cell.length_c   1.000
_cell.angle_alpha   90.00
_cell.angle_beta   90.00
_cell.angle_gamma   90.00
#
_symmetry.space_group_name_H-M   'P 1'
#
loop_
_entity.id
_entity.type
_entity.pdbx_description
1 polymer ?
#
loop_
_entity_poly.entity_id
_entity_poly.type
_entity_poly.pdbx_seq_one_letter_code
_entity_poly.pdbx_strand_id
1 'polypeptide(L)'
;MSQERSRLFRSAKTRLSLLLGLLMFTFGFLKVVNPTIDGWFHVQIQQSHLPHSAILMGKIAEIMTGILFLLPRLRLWSAKWEGRILLIACSSLFLVMLVAVYVHLQPGVPPEVLPLGIKPPVIPLFVLLLDAMVAVPAWKDIQSEGLPIS
;
A
#
# COMPACT_ATOMS: atom_id res chain seq x y z
N MET A 1 11.95 1.46 30.46
CA MET A 1 12.13 0.66 29.23
C MET A 1 10.85 0.47 28.39
N SER A 2 9.66 0.34 28.96
CA SER A 2 8.42 0.11 28.20
C SER A 2 7.91 1.35 27.41
N GLN A 3 7.99 2.53 28.00
CA GLN A 3 7.50 3.78 27.37
C GLN A 3 8.34 4.22 26.17
N GLU A 4 9.64 4.03 26.23
CA GLU A 4 10.54 4.41 25.14
C GLU A 4 10.32 3.52 23.90
N ARG A 5 10.16 2.20 24.10
CA ARG A 5 9.79 1.27 23.03
C ARG A 5 8.46 1.64 22.40
N SER A 6 7.45 2.01 23.19
CA SER A 6 6.13 2.39 22.65
C SER A 6 6.20 3.67 21.79
N ARG A 7 7.02 4.65 22.19
CA ARG A 7 7.27 5.88 21.40
C ARG A 7 7.97 5.59 20.08
N LEU A 8 8.97 4.70 20.09
CA LEU A 8 9.69 4.29 18.87
C LEU A 8 8.77 3.58 17.88
N PHE A 9 7.95 2.63 18.34
CA PHE A 9 7.00 1.92 17.50
C PHE A 9 5.94 2.86 16.90
N ARG A 10 5.43 3.81 17.68
CA ARG A 10 4.47 4.81 17.19
C ARG A 10 5.11 5.73 16.13
N SER A 11 6.35 6.15 16.34
CA SER A 11 7.11 6.96 15.38
C SER A 11 7.38 6.18 14.08
N ALA A 12 7.78 4.91 14.18
CA ALA A 12 8.04 4.04 13.02
C ALA A 12 6.77 3.80 12.20
N LYS A 13 5.64 3.41 12.84
CA LYS A 13 4.33 3.27 12.19
C LYS A 13 3.97 4.52 11.40
N THR A 14 4.15 5.67 12.04
CA THR A 14 3.84 6.98 11.49
C THR A 14 4.67 7.29 10.23
N ARG A 15 5.98 7.06 10.26
CA ARG A 15 6.88 7.30 9.12
C ARG A 15 6.61 6.32 7.97
N LEU A 16 6.41 5.03 8.30
CA LEU A 16 6.12 4.01 7.31
C LEU A 16 4.78 4.24 6.61
N SER A 17 3.72 4.61 7.34
CA SER A 17 2.44 4.94 6.71
C SER A 17 2.55 6.14 5.76
N LEU A 18 3.35 7.16 6.10
CA LEU A 18 3.63 8.28 5.21
C LEU A 18 4.36 7.82 3.95
N LEU A 19 5.40 7.01 4.12
CA LEU A 19 6.19 6.49 3.01
C LEU A 19 5.31 5.67 2.04
N LEU A 20 4.52 4.72 2.59
CA LEU A 20 3.61 3.90 1.79
C LEU A 20 2.53 4.75 1.10
N GLY A 21 2.00 5.74 1.79
CA GLY A 21 1.01 6.66 1.23
C GLY A 21 1.55 7.46 0.06
N LEU A 22 2.72 8.07 0.22
CA LEU A 22 3.38 8.82 -0.86
C LEU A 22 3.76 7.91 -2.02
N LEU A 23 4.29 6.72 -1.74
CA LEU A 23 4.68 5.74 -2.75
C LEU A 23 3.46 5.33 -3.59
N MET A 24 2.38 4.87 -2.96
CA MET A 24 1.18 4.41 -3.65
C MET A 24 0.49 5.54 -4.42
N PHE A 25 0.36 6.72 -3.80
CA PHE A 25 -0.23 7.87 -4.47
C PHE A 25 0.58 8.27 -5.71
N THR A 26 1.92 8.37 -5.58
CA THR A 26 2.79 8.75 -6.68
C THR A 26 2.74 7.75 -7.82
N PHE A 27 2.83 6.44 -7.53
CA PHE A 27 2.76 5.42 -8.59
C PHE A 27 1.39 5.40 -9.28
N GLY A 28 0.29 5.48 -8.53
CA GLY A 28 -1.03 5.56 -9.11
C GLY A 28 -1.23 6.82 -9.95
N PHE A 29 -0.78 7.97 -9.46
CA PHE A 29 -0.86 9.25 -10.16
C PHE A 29 -0.03 9.27 -11.44
N LEU A 30 1.20 8.75 -11.40
CA LEU A 30 2.05 8.66 -12.58
C LEU A 30 1.43 7.83 -13.71
N LYS A 31 0.68 6.77 -13.39
CA LYS A 31 -0.08 5.98 -14.38
C LYS A 31 -1.22 6.77 -15.04
N VAL A 32 -1.63 7.89 -14.46
CA VAL A 32 -2.66 8.76 -15.03
C VAL A 32 -2.05 9.85 -15.90
N VAL A 33 -0.92 10.45 -15.47
CA VAL A 33 -0.37 11.65 -16.12
C VAL A 33 0.80 11.38 -17.06
N ASN A 34 1.46 10.22 -16.95
CA ASN A 34 2.62 9.87 -17.79
C ASN A 34 2.26 8.76 -18.79
N PRO A 35 2.19 9.07 -20.10
CA PRO A 35 1.81 8.10 -21.12
C PRO A 35 2.73 6.87 -21.22
N THR A 36 4.01 7.02 -20.90
CA THR A 36 4.97 5.90 -20.93
C THR A 36 4.67 4.91 -19.82
N ILE A 37 4.47 5.41 -18.59
CA ILE A 37 4.16 4.57 -17.41
C ILE A 37 2.78 3.93 -17.58
N ASP A 38 1.84 4.67 -18.13
CA ASP A 38 0.53 4.13 -18.49
C ASP A 38 0.62 3.01 -19.51
N GLY A 39 1.40 3.21 -20.57
CA GLY A 39 1.66 2.17 -21.58
C GLY A 39 2.27 0.91 -20.99
N TRP A 40 3.25 1.02 -20.09
CA TRP A 40 3.81 -0.12 -19.37
C TRP A 40 2.75 -0.85 -18.53
N PHE A 41 1.90 -0.10 -17.85
CA PHE A 41 0.83 -0.70 -17.04
C PHE A 41 -0.19 -1.44 -17.90
N HIS A 42 -0.53 -0.90 -19.09
CA HIS A 42 -1.39 -1.60 -20.05
C HIS A 42 -0.78 -2.93 -20.49
N VAL A 43 0.52 -2.95 -20.84
CA VAL A 43 1.23 -4.19 -21.22
C VAL A 43 1.22 -5.19 -20.06
N GLN A 44 1.47 -4.76 -18.82
CA GLN A 44 1.42 -5.63 -17.64
C GLN A 44 0.05 -6.32 -17.53
N ILE A 45 -1.05 -5.57 -17.62
CA ILE A 45 -2.42 -6.10 -17.49
C ILE A 45 -2.75 -7.05 -18.64
N GLN A 46 -2.45 -6.67 -19.87
CA GLN A 46 -2.73 -7.50 -21.06
C GLN A 46 -1.94 -8.81 -21.03
N GLN A 47 -0.64 -8.76 -20.77
CA GLN A 47 0.23 -9.95 -20.72
C GLN A 47 -0.03 -10.84 -19.50
N SER A 48 -0.72 -10.32 -18.49
CA SER A 48 -1.17 -11.09 -17.33
C SER A 48 -2.55 -11.71 -17.51
N HIS A 49 -3.16 -11.57 -18.68
CA HIS A 49 -4.53 -12.04 -18.97
C HIS A 49 -5.59 -11.50 -18.00
N LEU A 50 -5.33 -10.33 -17.40
CA LEU A 50 -6.31 -9.65 -16.55
C LEU A 50 -7.35 -8.90 -17.43
N PRO A 51 -8.58 -8.74 -16.94
CA PRO A 51 -9.60 -8.03 -17.69
C PRO A 51 -9.21 -6.56 -17.91
N HIS A 52 -9.63 -5.96 -19.02
CA HIS A 52 -9.30 -4.57 -19.36
C HIS A 52 -9.72 -3.56 -18.27
N SER A 53 -10.82 -3.86 -17.54
CA SER A 53 -11.25 -3.06 -16.39
C SER A 53 -10.20 -2.97 -15.26
N ALA A 54 -9.27 -3.93 -15.16
CA ALA A 54 -8.20 -3.91 -14.18
C ALA A 54 -7.25 -2.72 -14.36
N ILE A 55 -7.17 -2.14 -15.57
CA ILE A 55 -6.37 -0.93 -15.83
C ILE A 55 -6.93 0.25 -15.02
N LEU A 56 -8.21 0.55 -15.17
CA LEU A 56 -8.83 1.66 -14.43
C LEU A 56 -8.90 1.36 -12.94
N MET A 57 -9.32 0.15 -12.57
CA MET A 57 -9.43 -0.26 -11.16
C MET A 57 -8.08 -0.21 -10.44
N GLY A 58 -7.00 -0.64 -11.09
CA GLY A 58 -5.66 -0.60 -10.50
C GLY A 58 -5.19 0.84 -10.23
N LYS A 59 -5.38 1.75 -11.19
CA LYS A 59 -5.03 3.18 -11.00
C LYS A 59 -5.81 3.80 -9.83
N ILE A 60 -7.13 3.57 -9.78
CA ILE A 60 -7.99 4.07 -8.71
C ILE A 60 -7.57 3.45 -7.37
N ALA A 61 -7.36 2.14 -7.32
CA ALA A 61 -6.98 1.44 -6.10
C ALA A 61 -5.66 1.97 -5.52
N GLU A 62 -4.64 2.19 -6.35
CA GLU A 62 -3.36 2.74 -5.91
C GLU A 62 -3.49 4.17 -5.36
N ILE A 63 -4.19 5.06 -6.08
CA ILE A 63 -4.41 6.44 -5.65
C ILE A 63 -5.20 6.47 -4.34
N MET A 64 -6.31 5.72 -4.25
CA MET A 64 -7.14 5.69 -3.05
C MET A 64 -6.39 5.08 -1.85
N THR A 65 -5.61 4.02 -2.07
CA THR A 65 -4.76 3.45 -1.03
C THR A 65 -3.74 4.47 -0.52
N GLY A 66 -3.11 5.21 -1.43
CA GLY A 66 -2.20 6.29 -1.08
C GLY A 66 -2.88 7.37 -0.22
N ILE A 67 -4.06 7.83 -0.63
CA ILE A 67 -4.86 8.80 0.12
C ILE A 67 -5.20 8.25 1.51
N LEU A 68 -5.67 7.01 1.63
CA LEU A 68 -6.04 6.38 2.90
C LEU A 68 -4.86 6.34 3.89
N PHE A 69 -3.64 6.08 3.44
CA PHE A 69 -2.44 6.14 4.28
C PHE A 69 -2.08 7.56 4.73
N LEU A 70 -2.41 8.57 3.92
CA LEU A 70 -2.12 9.98 4.22
C LEU A 70 -3.19 10.63 5.11
N LEU A 71 -4.45 10.19 5.05
CA LEU A 71 -5.56 10.76 5.80
C LEU A 71 -5.29 10.92 7.31
N PRO A 72 -4.71 9.95 8.04
CA PRO A 72 -4.42 10.10 9.46
C PRO A 72 -3.52 11.27 9.81
N ARG A 73 -2.77 11.81 8.83
CA ARG A 73 -1.91 12.98 9.01
C ARG A 73 -2.66 14.29 9.21
N LEU A 74 -3.87 14.35 8.73
CA LEU A 74 -4.71 15.54 8.87
C LEU A 74 -5.18 15.76 10.31
N ARG A 75 -5.01 14.76 11.20
CA ARG A 75 -5.38 14.81 12.63
C ARG A 75 -6.85 15.24 12.86
N LEU A 76 -7.72 14.90 11.91
CA LEU A 76 -9.14 15.24 11.95
C LEU A 76 -9.97 14.26 12.78
N TRP A 77 -9.37 13.12 13.17
CA TRP A 77 -10.07 12.00 13.80
C TRP A 77 -9.40 11.60 15.12
N SER A 78 -10.18 10.88 15.96
CA SER A 78 -9.63 10.25 17.16
C SER A 78 -8.66 9.12 16.81
N ALA A 79 -7.78 8.74 17.75
CA ALA A 79 -6.78 7.69 17.55
C ALA A 79 -7.38 6.35 17.09
N LYS A 80 -8.59 6.02 17.58
CA LYS A 80 -9.34 4.82 17.16
C LYS A 80 -9.72 4.85 15.69
N TRP A 81 -10.21 5.97 15.18
CA TRP A 81 -10.54 6.13 13.76
C TRP A 81 -9.29 6.11 12.89
N GLU A 82 -8.19 6.73 13.34
CA GLU A 82 -6.90 6.66 12.64
C GLU A 82 -6.42 5.22 12.48
N GLY A 83 -6.52 4.40 13.54
CA GLY A 83 -6.19 2.98 13.49
C GLY A 83 -7.04 2.21 12.47
N ARG A 84 -8.36 2.45 12.45
CA ARG A 84 -9.29 1.82 11.48
C ARG A 84 -8.98 2.21 10.04
N ILE A 85 -8.74 3.50 9.79
CA ILE A 85 -8.37 4.00 8.46
C ILE A 85 -7.07 3.34 7.99
N LEU A 86 -6.06 3.25 8.87
CA LEU A 86 -4.81 2.58 8.53
C LEU A 86 -4.99 1.10 8.23
N LEU A 87 -5.87 0.39 8.94
CA LEU A 87 -6.15 -1.02 8.62
C LEU A 87 -6.85 -1.19 7.28
N ILE A 88 -7.78 -0.30 6.94
CA ILE A 88 -8.42 -0.29 5.62
C ILE A 88 -7.36 -0.02 4.54
N ALA A 89 -6.46 0.94 4.77
CA ALA A 89 -5.36 1.24 3.87
C ALA A 89 -4.44 0.03 3.66
N CYS A 90 -4.05 -0.65 4.75
CA CYS A 90 -3.22 -1.85 4.70
C CYS A 90 -3.94 -2.99 3.96
N SER A 91 -5.23 -3.22 4.22
CA SER A 91 -5.99 -4.25 3.49
C SER A 91 -6.07 -3.95 2.00
N SER A 92 -6.27 -2.69 1.62
CA SER A 92 -6.26 -2.26 0.23
C SER A 92 -4.88 -2.47 -0.41
N LEU A 93 -3.81 -2.05 0.27
CA LEU A 93 -2.44 -2.25 -0.19
C LEU A 93 -2.10 -3.72 -0.37
N PHE A 94 -2.49 -4.56 0.60
CA PHE A 94 -2.30 -6.00 0.52
C PHE A 94 -2.91 -6.59 -0.77
N LEU A 95 -4.16 -6.23 -1.09
CA LEU A 95 -4.84 -6.70 -2.31
C LEU A 95 -4.13 -6.21 -3.57
N VAL A 96 -3.73 -4.93 -3.62
CA VAL A 96 -2.98 -4.37 -4.76
C VAL A 96 -1.65 -5.11 -4.94
N MET A 97 -0.93 -5.39 -3.85
CA MET A 97 0.34 -6.10 -3.92
C MET A 97 0.19 -7.57 -4.30
N LEU A 98 -0.90 -8.24 -3.93
CA LEU A 98 -1.19 -9.60 -4.43
C LEU A 98 -1.32 -9.62 -5.96
N VAL A 99 -2.04 -8.65 -6.52
CA VAL A 99 -2.13 -8.50 -7.98
C VAL A 99 -0.77 -8.20 -8.59
N ALA A 100 0.03 -7.33 -7.96
CA ALA A 100 1.38 -7.03 -8.42
C ALA A 100 2.28 -8.27 -8.41
N VAL A 101 2.25 -9.10 -7.34
CA VAL A 101 2.97 -10.38 -7.28
C VAL A 101 2.52 -11.30 -8.43
N TYR A 102 1.20 -11.42 -8.64
CA TYR A 102 0.66 -12.22 -9.74
C TYR A 102 1.20 -11.76 -11.09
N VAL A 103 1.20 -10.45 -11.37
CA VAL A 103 1.74 -9.86 -12.61
C VAL A 103 3.23 -10.20 -12.80
N HIS A 104 4.04 -10.08 -11.75
CA HIS A 104 5.47 -10.41 -11.82
C HIS A 104 5.74 -11.87 -12.12
N LEU A 105 4.85 -12.77 -11.71
CA LEU A 105 4.98 -14.22 -11.94
C LEU A 105 4.53 -14.64 -13.34
N GLN A 106 3.85 -13.77 -14.10
CA GLN A 106 3.40 -14.13 -15.44
C GLN A 106 4.57 -14.21 -16.43
N PRO A 107 4.74 -15.32 -17.15
CA PRO A 107 5.87 -15.49 -18.09
C PRO A 107 5.83 -14.50 -19.26
N GLY A 108 4.63 -14.10 -19.69
CA GLY A 108 4.41 -13.16 -20.79
C GLY A 108 4.72 -11.70 -20.47
N VAL A 109 4.84 -11.31 -19.21
CA VAL A 109 5.15 -9.92 -18.83
C VAL A 109 6.65 -9.67 -18.94
N PRO A 110 7.12 -8.76 -19.82
CA PRO A 110 8.54 -8.48 -19.96
C PRO A 110 9.09 -7.66 -18.77
N PRO A 111 10.35 -7.87 -18.37
CA PRO A 111 10.94 -7.14 -17.24
C PRO A 111 10.93 -5.62 -17.41
N GLU A 112 11.08 -5.13 -18.62
CA GLU A 112 11.24 -3.70 -18.95
C GLU A 112 10.01 -2.87 -18.55
N VAL A 113 8.82 -3.49 -18.48
CA VAL A 113 7.59 -2.81 -18.07
C VAL A 113 7.32 -2.93 -16.58
N LEU A 114 8.14 -3.67 -15.84
CA LEU A 114 8.03 -3.82 -14.39
C LEU A 114 8.86 -2.75 -13.65
N PRO A 115 8.50 -2.41 -12.42
CA PRO A 115 9.28 -1.47 -11.61
C PRO A 115 10.76 -1.87 -11.56
N LEU A 116 11.65 -0.93 -11.89
CA LEU A 116 13.11 -1.11 -11.94
C LEU A 116 13.59 -2.25 -12.86
N GLY A 117 12.75 -2.77 -13.77
CA GLY A 117 13.10 -3.91 -14.63
C GLY A 117 13.28 -5.23 -13.89
N ILE A 118 12.78 -5.36 -12.67
CA ILE A 118 12.98 -6.53 -11.81
C ILE A 118 11.83 -7.52 -12.01
N LYS A 119 12.08 -8.65 -12.67
CA LYS A 119 11.07 -9.69 -12.92
C LYS A 119 10.61 -10.45 -11.66
N PRO A 120 11.51 -10.91 -10.75
CA PRO A 120 11.07 -11.50 -9.49
C PRO A 120 10.23 -10.52 -8.67
N PRO A 121 9.20 -10.98 -7.93
CA PRO A 121 8.28 -10.11 -7.18
C PRO A 121 8.89 -9.53 -5.87
N VAL A 122 10.19 -9.17 -5.92
CA VAL A 122 10.92 -8.67 -4.74
C VAL A 122 10.34 -7.36 -4.24
N ILE A 123 9.99 -6.44 -5.17
CA ILE A 123 9.44 -5.13 -4.81
C ILE A 123 8.07 -5.26 -4.16
N PRO A 124 7.07 -5.94 -4.75
CA PRO A 124 5.78 -6.16 -4.10
C PRO A 124 5.90 -6.87 -2.75
N LEU A 125 6.77 -7.87 -2.62
CA LEU A 125 6.98 -8.59 -1.36
C LEU A 125 7.61 -7.68 -0.30
N PHE A 126 8.55 -6.82 -0.66
CA PHE A 126 9.13 -5.85 0.25
C PHE A 126 8.07 -4.83 0.72
N VAL A 127 7.22 -4.34 -0.19
CA VAL A 127 6.10 -3.45 0.17
C VAL A 127 5.13 -4.14 1.12
N LEU A 128 4.81 -5.43 0.91
CA LEU A 128 3.99 -6.22 1.83
C LEU A 128 4.61 -6.34 3.22
N LEU A 129 5.93 -6.47 3.31
CA LEU A 129 6.63 -6.47 4.61
C LEU A 129 6.45 -5.13 5.33
N LEU A 130 6.62 -4.01 4.63
CA LEU A 130 6.40 -2.67 5.20
C LEU A 130 4.94 -2.46 5.60
N ASP A 131 3.99 -2.98 4.81
CA ASP A 131 2.57 -2.96 5.11
C ASP A 131 2.25 -3.67 6.43
N ALA A 132 2.77 -4.88 6.63
CA ALA A 132 2.62 -5.63 7.87
C ALA A 132 3.18 -4.86 9.08
N MET A 133 4.30 -4.15 8.91
CA MET A 133 4.88 -3.30 9.98
C MET A 133 3.99 -2.11 10.36
N VAL A 134 3.07 -1.69 9.51
CA VAL A 134 2.05 -0.68 9.82
C VAL A 134 0.78 -1.33 10.36
N ALA A 135 0.32 -2.44 9.75
CA ALA A 135 -0.93 -3.11 10.09
C ALA A 135 -0.94 -3.65 11.53
N VAL A 136 0.15 -4.30 11.96
CA VAL A 136 0.25 -4.91 13.30
C VAL A 136 0.11 -3.89 14.44
N PRO A 137 0.85 -2.76 14.44
CA PRO A 137 0.63 -1.71 15.44
C PRO A 137 -0.77 -1.08 15.36
N ALA A 138 -1.28 -0.83 14.15
CA ALA A 138 -2.61 -0.25 13.98
C ALA A 138 -3.72 -1.14 14.57
N TRP A 139 -3.60 -2.45 14.40
CA TRP A 139 -4.50 -3.43 15.02
C TRP A 139 -4.44 -3.39 16.56
N LYS A 140 -3.22 -3.36 17.12
CA LYS A 140 -3.02 -3.28 18.58
C LYS A 140 -3.61 -2.01 19.18
N ASP A 141 -3.50 -0.87 18.49
CA ASP A 141 -4.08 0.40 18.96
C ASP A 141 -5.60 0.30 19.09
N ILE A 142 -6.29 -0.38 18.18
CA ILE A 142 -7.74 -0.58 18.25
C ILE A 142 -8.12 -1.49 19.42
N GLN A 143 -7.35 -2.55 19.67
CA GLN A 143 -7.62 -3.49 20.74
C GLN A 143 -7.42 -2.87 22.13
N SER A 144 -6.37 -2.05 22.30
CA SER A 144 -6.04 -1.43 23.59
C SER A 144 -7.09 -0.42 24.07
N GLU A 145 -7.85 0.20 23.15
CA GLU A 145 -8.92 1.13 23.47
C GLU A 145 -10.27 0.42 23.76
N GLY A 146 -10.37 -0.87 23.50
CA GLY A 146 -11.58 -1.68 23.72
C GLY A 146 -11.67 -2.33 25.10
N LEU A 147 -10.61 -2.30 25.91
CA LEU A 147 -10.61 -2.84 27.27
C LEU A 147 -11.14 -1.77 28.23
N PRO A 148 -12.27 -2.03 28.95
CA PRO A 148 -12.70 -1.14 30.02
C PRO A 148 -11.61 -1.12 31.10
N ILE A 149 -11.21 0.08 31.49
CA ILE A 149 -10.35 0.28 32.67
C ILE A 149 -11.18 -0.15 33.89
N SER A 150 -10.90 -1.33 34.41
CA SER A 150 -11.43 -1.82 35.67
C SER A 150 -10.67 -1.21 36.83
#